data_8ef5f1152bb68a2358ef36e2779ef081
#
_entry.id   8ef5f1152bb68a2358ef36e2779ef081
#
_cell.length_a   1.000
_cell.length_b   1.000
_cell.length_c   1.000
_cell.angle_alpha   90.00
_cell.angle_beta   90.00
_cell.angle_gamma   90.00
#
_symmetry.space_group_name_H-M   'P 1'
#
loop_
_entity.id
_entity.type
_entity.pdbx_description
1 polymer ?
#
loop_
_entity_poly.entity_id
_entity_poly.type
_entity_poly.pdbx_seq_one_letter_code
_entity_poly.pdbx_strand_id
1 'polypeptide(L)'
;MRRPCGEYRQGHHAQSSTKRVTCVMFRKVPTNPRVQSVRLVVSGLIALSLVATIASNVPVHAVTHRHMPPEPSRLPWISVQTEQELSSAVEFYQRVVAAGGWPKLPGRLTLRPGSSDANVVILRKRLKITGDLPANARGDYAFDENVVEAVKRYQRRNGLEPTGVVYGITLRSLNVPAKTRLRQLQANLARVQQLLPKLSGSPKYIIMNPASFELQGIQNGQVAITSRVISGKRATPTPNVTAQVRAINILPYWHVPGSIAKRALVPAIRKNPSYLYKERIRVFSTFGGEEVDPSSVNWWGPEATRYVFRQDPGPQNALGVLRFDMPNKHIVYMHDTPMKNLFSYFERAYSAGCVRMQNFINVADWLIAGQNGWTTGRLQAAVESNKPQTIKLANPVPVHFIYLTAWVSNGVVEFRNDLYNRDDSAPKGSVVAGWKVLTSTVTP
;
A
#
# COMPACT_ATOMS: atom_id res chain seq x y z
N MET A 1 5.18 3.89 74.82
CA MET A 1 3.90 4.28 75.41
C MET A 1 2.80 4.32 74.32
N ARG A 2 1.85 3.44 74.56
CA ARG A 2 0.40 3.53 74.12
C ARG A 2 0.03 3.87 72.68
N ARG A 3 -0.59 2.86 72.04
CA ARG A 3 -1.70 2.88 71.00
C ARG A 3 -2.93 3.64 71.54
N PRO A 4 -4.07 3.82 70.85
CA PRO A 4 -4.65 2.99 69.75
C PRO A 4 -5.50 3.73 68.70
N CYS A 5 -5.88 3.04 67.62
CA CYS A 5 -7.18 2.63 67.05
C CYS A 5 -8.25 3.68 66.70
N GLY A 6 -8.81 3.49 65.51
CA GLY A 6 -10.11 4.00 65.08
C GLY A 6 -10.56 3.33 63.80
N GLU A 7 -11.24 2.18 63.91
CA GLU A 7 -12.10 1.58 62.84
C GLU A 7 -13.31 2.43 62.58
N TYR A 8 -13.76 2.45 61.30
CA TYR A 8 -15.20 2.59 61.03
C TYR A 8 -15.60 1.70 59.85
N ARG A 9 -16.66 0.95 60.11
CA ARG A 9 -17.30 -0.09 59.30
C ARG A 9 -18.52 0.45 58.53
N GLN A 10 -18.76 -0.21 57.39
CA GLN A 10 -20.03 -0.66 56.82
C GLN A 10 -20.87 0.28 55.92
N GLY A 11 -21.29 -0.34 54.82
CA GLY A 11 -22.50 -0.02 54.06
C GLY A 11 -22.60 -0.78 52.73
N HIS A 12 -23.30 -1.91 52.78
CA HIS A 12 -23.74 -2.77 51.68
C HIS A 12 -24.43 -2.05 50.52
N HIS A 13 -24.21 -2.48 49.23
CA HIS A 13 -25.28 -3.09 48.46
C HIS A 13 -24.71 -3.78 47.21
N ALA A 14 -24.95 -5.09 47.13
CA ALA A 14 -24.73 -5.94 45.99
C ALA A 14 -25.90 -5.82 44.99
N GLN A 15 -25.57 -5.77 43.68
CA GLN A 15 -26.51 -6.25 42.67
C GLN A 15 -25.74 -7.07 41.63
N SER A 16 -26.00 -8.37 41.66
CA SER A 16 -25.60 -9.36 40.71
C SER A 16 -26.40 -9.25 39.43
N SER A 17 -25.78 -9.20 38.28
CA SER A 17 -26.43 -9.55 37.03
C SER A 17 -25.65 -10.67 36.31
N THR A 18 -26.17 -11.86 36.50
CA THR A 18 -25.76 -13.09 35.84
C THR A 18 -26.10 -13.01 34.34
N LYS A 19 -25.14 -12.94 33.46
CA LYS A 19 -25.33 -13.20 32.02
C LYS A 19 -25.07 -14.67 31.72
N ARG A 20 -26.13 -15.38 31.33
CA ARG A 20 -26.10 -16.76 30.86
C ARG A 20 -25.29 -16.88 29.57
N VAL A 21 -24.30 -17.77 29.60
CA VAL A 21 -23.59 -18.23 28.40
C VAL A 21 -24.43 -19.39 27.83
N THR A 22 -25.01 -19.19 26.66
CA THR A 22 -25.70 -20.24 25.91
C THR A 22 -24.69 -21.03 25.09
N CYS A 23 -24.45 -22.27 25.52
CA CYS A 23 -23.63 -23.24 24.80
C CYS A 23 -24.46 -23.82 23.64
N VAL A 24 -24.03 -23.60 22.39
CA VAL A 24 -24.64 -24.20 21.21
C VAL A 24 -23.91 -25.52 20.91
N MET A 25 -24.62 -26.64 21.16
CA MET A 25 -24.15 -27.98 20.79
C MET A 25 -24.23 -28.18 19.29
N PHE A 26 -23.14 -28.55 18.67
CA PHE A 26 -23.10 -29.09 17.30
C PHE A 26 -23.65 -30.51 17.28
N ARG A 27 -24.76 -30.73 16.56
CA ARG A 27 -25.28 -32.06 16.22
C ARG A 27 -24.47 -32.67 15.08
N LYS A 28 -23.95 -33.86 15.29
CA LYS A 28 -23.35 -34.72 14.27
C LYS A 28 -24.45 -35.21 13.32
N VAL A 29 -24.16 -35.13 12.01
CA VAL A 29 -24.94 -35.80 10.95
C VAL A 29 -24.26 -37.12 10.63
N PRO A 30 -25.00 -38.22 10.54
CA PRO A 30 -24.43 -39.57 10.26
C PRO A 30 -24.18 -39.76 8.76
N THR A 31 -23.04 -40.34 8.44
CA THR A 31 -22.67 -40.89 7.14
C THR A 31 -23.32 -42.24 6.94
N ASN A 32 -23.87 -42.50 5.76
CA ASN A 32 -24.23 -43.84 5.33
C ASN A 32 -23.74 -44.11 3.90
N PRO A 33 -23.02 -45.21 3.66
CA PRO A 33 -22.48 -45.53 2.35
C PRO A 33 -23.36 -46.59 1.65
N ARG A 34 -23.59 -46.44 0.35
CA ARG A 34 -23.83 -47.61 -0.53
C ARG A 34 -23.45 -47.31 -1.97
N VAL A 35 -22.41 -47.99 -2.37
CA VAL A 35 -21.95 -48.18 -3.74
C VAL A 35 -22.89 -49.19 -4.39
N GLN A 36 -23.39 -48.91 -5.59
CA GLN A 36 -23.79 -49.94 -6.53
C GLN A 36 -23.32 -49.59 -7.94
N SER A 37 -22.42 -50.42 -8.40
CA SER A 37 -21.90 -50.49 -9.75
C SER A 37 -22.94 -51.17 -10.67
N VAL A 38 -23.23 -50.51 -11.81
CA VAL A 38 -23.92 -51.20 -12.93
C VAL A 38 -23.02 -51.08 -14.16
N ARG A 39 -22.50 -52.25 -14.58
CA ARG A 39 -21.91 -52.45 -15.90
C ARG A 39 -23.03 -52.52 -16.93
N LEU A 40 -22.88 -51.85 -18.06
CA LEU A 40 -23.67 -52.15 -19.26
C LEU A 40 -22.76 -52.23 -20.49
N VAL A 41 -23.06 -53.25 -21.24
CA VAL A 41 -22.39 -53.92 -22.34
C VAL A 41 -22.51 -53.08 -23.62
N VAL A 42 -21.43 -53.06 -24.39
CA VAL A 42 -21.34 -52.51 -25.74
C VAL A 42 -22.10 -53.40 -26.73
N SER A 43 -22.92 -52.83 -27.60
CA SER A 43 -23.29 -53.43 -28.89
C SER A 43 -23.47 -52.30 -29.90
N GLY A 44 -22.68 -52.34 -30.96
CA GLY A 44 -22.71 -51.38 -32.04
C GLY A 44 -23.83 -51.65 -33.03
N LEU A 45 -24.27 -50.62 -33.71
CA LEU A 45 -24.85 -50.68 -35.06
C LEU A 45 -24.69 -49.32 -35.76
N ILE A 46 -24.17 -49.41 -36.97
CA ILE A 46 -23.97 -48.31 -37.93
C ILE A 46 -25.32 -47.98 -38.58
N ALA A 47 -25.70 -46.73 -38.62
CA ALA A 47 -26.66 -46.23 -39.62
C ALA A 47 -26.48 -44.77 -39.98
N LEU A 48 -26.53 -44.51 -41.25
CA LEU A 48 -26.32 -43.34 -42.08
C LEU A 48 -27.10 -42.07 -41.68
N SER A 49 -26.38 -40.97 -41.79
CA SER A 49 -26.77 -39.63 -42.29
C SER A 49 -28.22 -39.19 -42.31
N LEU A 50 -28.50 -38.09 -41.58
CA LEU A 50 -29.33 -36.96 -42.04
C LEU A 50 -28.87 -35.67 -41.34
N VAL A 51 -28.37 -34.72 -42.15
CA VAL A 51 -28.00 -33.38 -41.68
C VAL A 51 -29.33 -32.63 -41.51
N ALA A 52 -29.74 -32.43 -40.23
CA ALA A 52 -30.77 -31.48 -39.89
C ALA A 52 -30.10 -30.38 -39.06
N THR A 53 -29.97 -29.21 -39.69
CA THR A 53 -29.57 -27.97 -39.02
C THR A 53 -30.63 -27.55 -37.99
N ILE A 54 -30.47 -27.99 -36.77
CA ILE A 54 -31.25 -27.45 -35.63
C ILE A 54 -30.46 -26.21 -35.13
N ALA A 55 -30.98 -25.03 -35.47
CA ALA A 55 -30.58 -23.80 -34.84
C ALA A 55 -30.95 -23.86 -33.36
N SER A 56 -30.02 -24.30 -32.53
CA SER A 56 -30.16 -24.28 -31.07
C SER A 56 -30.03 -22.83 -30.61
N ASN A 57 -31.17 -22.21 -30.29
CA ASN A 57 -31.20 -20.99 -29.48
C ASN A 57 -30.64 -21.34 -28.09
N VAL A 58 -29.34 -21.25 -27.91
CA VAL A 58 -28.71 -21.25 -26.61
C VAL A 58 -29.01 -19.89 -25.99
N PRO A 59 -29.69 -19.79 -24.85
CA PRO A 59 -29.86 -18.53 -24.17
C PRO A 59 -28.45 -18.05 -23.79
N VAL A 60 -28.07 -16.90 -24.34
CA VAL A 60 -26.87 -16.17 -23.90
C VAL A 60 -27.12 -15.79 -22.44
N HIS A 61 -26.65 -16.63 -21.52
CA HIS A 61 -26.54 -16.25 -20.13
C HIS A 61 -25.60 -15.05 -20.10
N ALA A 62 -26.16 -13.90 -19.77
CA ALA A 62 -25.36 -12.70 -19.49
C ALA A 62 -24.34 -13.09 -18.42
N VAL A 63 -23.08 -13.23 -18.83
CA VAL A 63 -21.95 -13.36 -17.91
C VAL A 63 -21.92 -12.06 -17.12
N THR A 64 -22.47 -12.10 -15.92
CA THR A 64 -22.29 -11.04 -14.94
C THR A 64 -20.79 -10.97 -14.67
N HIS A 65 -20.10 -10.08 -15.33
CA HIS A 65 -18.74 -9.72 -14.97
C HIS A 65 -18.78 -9.21 -13.53
N ARG A 66 -18.55 -10.10 -12.57
CA ARG A 66 -18.09 -9.68 -11.25
C ARG A 66 -16.84 -8.84 -11.53
N HIS A 67 -16.91 -7.55 -11.25
CA HIS A 67 -15.76 -6.66 -11.33
C HIS A 67 -14.75 -7.13 -10.28
N MET A 68 -13.87 -8.04 -10.69
CA MET A 68 -12.63 -8.25 -9.98
C MET A 68 -11.84 -6.92 -10.02
N PRO A 69 -11.19 -6.53 -8.93
CA PRO A 69 -10.24 -5.43 -8.99
C PRO A 69 -9.26 -5.73 -10.14
N PRO A 70 -8.84 -4.72 -10.91
CA PRO A 70 -7.90 -4.94 -12.00
C PRO A 70 -6.68 -5.68 -11.46
N GLU A 71 -6.24 -6.71 -12.19
CA GLU A 71 -5.01 -7.43 -11.87
C GLU A 71 -3.85 -6.43 -11.69
N PRO A 72 -3.02 -6.61 -10.67
CA PRO A 72 -1.85 -5.75 -10.48
C PRO A 72 -1.01 -5.74 -11.76
N SER A 73 -0.57 -4.57 -12.18
CA SER A 73 0.30 -4.47 -13.35
C SER A 73 1.57 -5.28 -13.13
N ARG A 74 1.93 -6.12 -14.09
CA ARG A 74 3.22 -6.81 -14.10
C ARG A 74 4.36 -5.92 -14.58
N LEU A 75 4.05 -4.73 -15.13
CA LEU A 75 5.04 -3.76 -15.56
C LEU A 75 5.49 -2.92 -14.36
N PRO A 76 6.80 -2.74 -14.18
CA PRO A 76 7.33 -1.82 -13.18
C PRO A 76 6.89 -0.37 -13.44
N TRP A 77 6.82 0.45 -12.39
CA TRP A 77 6.59 1.89 -12.55
C TRP A 77 7.65 2.59 -13.41
N ILE A 78 8.82 1.98 -13.55
CA ILE A 78 9.93 2.48 -14.37
C ILE A 78 10.37 1.36 -15.29
N SER A 79 10.03 1.49 -16.55
CA SER A 79 10.44 0.64 -17.68
C SER A 79 10.35 1.46 -18.96
N VAL A 80 10.94 0.97 -20.05
CA VAL A 80 10.81 1.60 -21.38
C VAL A 80 9.34 1.73 -21.77
N GLN A 81 8.54 0.68 -21.56
CA GLN A 81 7.11 0.72 -21.87
C GLN A 81 6.36 1.75 -21.02
N THR A 82 6.62 1.82 -19.72
CA THR A 82 5.99 2.81 -18.82
C THR A 82 6.35 4.24 -19.20
N GLU A 83 7.58 4.49 -19.66
CA GLU A 83 7.99 5.80 -20.20
C GLU A 83 7.18 6.17 -21.44
N GLN A 84 7.03 5.25 -22.39
CA GLN A 84 6.26 5.46 -23.62
C GLN A 84 4.77 5.74 -23.32
N GLU A 85 4.17 4.94 -22.46
CA GLU A 85 2.78 5.12 -22.03
C GLU A 85 2.59 6.47 -21.32
N LEU A 86 3.56 6.88 -20.49
CA LEU A 86 3.52 8.16 -19.78
C LEU A 86 3.71 9.34 -20.75
N SER A 87 4.56 9.20 -21.78
CA SER A 87 4.70 10.18 -22.86
C SER A 87 3.40 10.37 -23.64
N SER A 88 2.74 9.27 -24.01
CA SER A 88 1.42 9.29 -24.66
C SER A 88 0.35 9.94 -23.77
N ALA A 89 0.41 9.71 -22.45
CA ALA A 89 -0.48 10.37 -21.50
C ALA A 89 -0.23 11.89 -21.47
N VAL A 90 1.02 12.35 -21.51
CA VAL A 90 1.36 13.78 -21.59
C VAL A 90 0.74 14.40 -22.83
N GLU A 91 0.88 13.77 -24.01
CA GLU A 91 0.28 14.25 -25.27
C GLU A 91 -1.26 14.32 -25.19
N PHE A 92 -1.89 13.29 -24.62
CA PHE A 92 -3.34 13.29 -24.42
C PHE A 92 -3.78 14.49 -23.55
N TYR A 93 -3.10 14.70 -22.41
CA TYR A 93 -3.45 15.82 -21.51
C TYR A 93 -3.11 17.19 -22.11
N GLN A 94 -2.12 17.29 -23.01
CA GLN A 94 -1.87 18.51 -23.80
C GLN A 94 -3.06 18.85 -24.69
N ARG A 95 -3.62 17.85 -25.41
CA ARG A 95 -4.83 18.03 -26.21
C ARG A 95 -6.04 18.45 -25.36
N VAL A 96 -6.23 17.81 -24.20
CA VAL A 96 -7.28 18.19 -23.26
C VAL A 96 -7.14 19.64 -22.80
N VAL A 97 -5.92 20.09 -22.48
CA VAL A 97 -5.65 21.49 -22.06
C VAL A 97 -5.90 22.46 -23.22
N ALA A 98 -5.47 22.12 -24.43
CA ALA A 98 -5.70 22.94 -25.64
C ALA A 98 -7.19 23.09 -25.95
N ALA A 99 -8.00 22.06 -25.67
CA ALA A 99 -9.47 22.10 -25.81
C ALA A 99 -10.18 22.83 -24.62
N GLY A 100 -9.46 23.54 -23.77
CA GLY A 100 -10.03 24.28 -22.63
C GLY A 100 -10.11 23.48 -21.31
N GLY A 101 -9.65 22.22 -21.28
CA GLY A 101 -9.65 21.36 -20.10
C GLY A 101 -10.99 20.66 -19.88
N TRP A 102 -11.40 20.55 -18.64
CA TRP A 102 -12.65 19.90 -18.25
C TRP A 102 -13.49 20.77 -17.32
N PRO A 103 -14.83 20.55 -17.28
CA PRO A 103 -15.72 21.33 -16.45
C PRO A 103 -15.43 21.09 -14.95
N LYS A 104 -15.64 22.14 -14.15
CA LYS A 104 -15.58 22.08 -12.70
C LYS A 104 -16.94 21.80 -12.09
N LEU A 105 -16.97 21.01 -11.05
CA LEU A 105 -18.11 20.80 -10.18
C LEU A 105 -18.17 21.91 -9.12
N PRO A 106 -19.35 22.30 -8.59
CA PRO A 106 -19.46 23.26 -7.49
C PRO A 106 -18.64 22.84 -6.27
N GLY A 107 -18.02 23.81 -5.58
CA GLY A 107 -17.06 23.54 -4.49
C GLY A 107 -17.64 22.87 -3.24
N ARG A 108 -18.97 23.01 -3.03
CA ARG A 108 -19.72 22.35 -1.96
C ARG A 108 -20.80 21.47 -2.56
N LEU A 109 -20.45 20.25 -2.91
CA LEU A 109 -21.32 19.31 -3.58
C LEU A 109 -21.19 17.93 -2.94
N THR A 110 -22.31 17.23 -2.80
CA THR A 110 -22.36 15.81 -2.47
C THR A 110 -23.29 15.12 -3.45
N LEU A 111 -22.76 14.18 -4.25
CA LEU A 111 -23.54 13.31 -5.13
C LEU A 111 -23.40 11.87 -4.64
N ARG A 112 -24.53 11.18 -4.50
CA ARG A 112 -24.62 9.81 -3.99
C ARG A 112 -25.32 8.90 -4.98
N PRO A 113 -25.10 7.59 -4.94
CA PRO A 113 -25.86 6.62 -5.71
C PRO A 113 -27.37 6.85 -5.58
N GLY A 114 -28.10 6.81 -6.69
CA GLY A 114 -29.55 7.02 -6.76
C GLY A 114 -30.01 8.47 -6.71
N SER A 115 -29.12 9.45 -6.50
CA SER A 115 -29.54 10.87 -6.56
C SER A 115 -29.78 11.33 -8.00
N SER A 116 -30.70 12.31 -8.17
CA SER A 116 -30.92 13.04 -9.44
C SER A 116 -30.53 14.50 -9.23
N ASP A 117 -29.53 14.99 -9.99
CA ASP A 117 -28.97 16.33 -9.82
C ASP A 117 -28.37 16.84 -11.14
N ALA A 118 -28.57 18.12 -11.45
CA ALA A 118 -28.01 18.74 -12.65
C ALA A 118 -26.48 18.66 -12.73
N ASN A 119 -25.79 18.59 -11.59
CA ASN A 119 -24.35 18.43 -11.52
C ASN A 119 -23.86 17.02 -11.94
N VAL A 120 -24.76 16.02 -12.02
CA VAL A 120 -24.43 14.70 -12.58
C VAL A 120 -24.08 14.80 -14.06
N VAL A 121 -24.74 15.71 -14.82
CA VAL A 121 -24.40 15.98 -16.22
C VAL A 121 -22.95 16.50 -16.34
N ILE A 122 -22.54 17.40 -15.44
CA ILE A 122 -21.18 17.92 -15.37
C ILE A 122 -20.20 16.82 -15.01
N LEU A 123 -20.53 16.01 -14.01
CA LEU A 123 -19.74 14.85 -13.57
C LEU A 123 -19.55 13.84 -14.71
N ARG A 124 -20.60 13.49 -15.45
CA ARG A 124 -20.54 12.60 -16.61
C ARG A 124 -19.58 13.13 -17.68
N LYS A 125 -19.70 14.42 -18.05
CA LYS A 125 -18.77 15.06 -18.99
C LYS A 125 -17.32 14.95 -18.49
N ARG A 126 -17.09 15.24 -17.20
CA ARG A 126 -15.77 15.16 -16.59
C ARG A 126 -15.17 13.74 -16.64
N LEU A 127 -15.96 12.72 -16.33
CA LEU A 127 -15.53 11.32 -16.30
C LEU A 127 -15.32 10.74 -17.71
N LYS A 128 -16.11 11.19 -18.71
CA LYS A 128 -15.93 10.80 -20.12
C LYS A 128 -14.60 11.28 -20.69
N ILE A 129 -14.20 12.53 -20.41
CA ILE A 129 -12.94 13.11 -20.91
C ILE A 129 -11.73 12.27 -20.49
N THR A 130 -11.75 11.67 -19.32
CA THR A 130 -10.63 10.87 -18.80
C THR A 130 -10.84 9.36 -18.89
N GLY A 131 -11.88 8.92 -19.61
CA GLY A 131 -12.15 7.50 -19.87
C GLY A 131 -12.70 6.71 -18.66
N ASP A 132 -12.99 7.39 -17.54
CA ASP A 132 -13.59 6.72 -16.39
C ASP A 132 -15.03 6.30 -16.68
N LEU A 133 -15.76 7.07 -17.51
CA LEU A 133 -17.06 6.72 -18.06
C LEU A 133 -16.91 6.56 -19.58
N PRO A 134 -17.42 5.49 -20.20
CA PRO A 134 -17.40 5.33 -21.64
C PRO A 134 -18.02 6.51 -22.40
N ALA A 135 -17.44 6.89 -23.52
CA ALA A 135 -17.91 8.05 -24.29
C ALA A 135 -19.37 7.93 -24.73
N ASN A 136 -19.81 6.71 -25.10
CA ASN A 136 -21.16 6.37 -25.50
C ASN A 136 -22.16 6.15 -24.35
N ALA A 137 -21.71 6.21 -23.08
CA ALA A 137 -22.60 6.05 -21.94
C ALA A 137 -23.70 7.11 -21.95
N ARG A 138 -24.96 6.68 -22.03
CA ARG A 138 -26.14 7.55 -22.00
C ARG A 138 -26.49 7.91 -20.56
N GLY A 139 -27.37 8.89 -20.41
CA GLY A 139 -27.90 9.36 -19.12
C GLY A 139 -27.63 10.83 -18.89
N ASP A 140 -28.45 11.43 -18.05
CA ASP A 140 -28.50 12.85 -17.79
C ASP A 140 -28.30 13.18 -16.30
N TYR A 141 -29.39 13.42 -15.57
CA TYR A 141 -29.37 13.85 -14.18
C TYR A 141 -29.18 12.69 -13.16
N ALA A 142 -29.42 11.45 -13.60
CA ALA A 142 -29.39 10.29 -12.68
C ALA A 142 -27.97 9.87 -12.34
N PHE A 143 -27.67 9.74 -11.05
CA PHE A 143 -26.45 9.10 -10.54
C PHE A 143 -26.68 7.59 -10.51
N ASP A 144 -26.73 7.00 -11.69
CA ASP A 144 -26.98 5.57 -11.91
C ASP A 144 -25.73 4.71 -11.65
N GLU A 145 -25.88 3.38 -11.76
CA GLU A 145 -24.80 2.43 -11.50
C GLU A 145 -23.58 2.65 -12.43
N ASN A 146 -23.79 3.09 -13.68
CA ASN A 146 -22.69 3.40 -14.58
C ASN A 146 -21.83 4.56 -14.03
N VAL A 147 -22.46 5.58 -13.45
CA VAL A 147 -21.77 6.71 -12.80
C VAL A 147 -21.11 6.26 -11.52
N VAL A 148 -21.77 5.42 -10.72
CA VAL A 148 -21.17 4.84 -9.48
C VAL A 148 -19.87 4.14 -9.81
N GLU A 149 -19.86 3.23 -10.77
CA GLU A 149 -18.67 2.48 -11.16
C GLU A 149 -17.61 3.37 -11.83
N ALA A 150 -18.01 4.39 -12.59
CA ALA A 150 -17.10 5.39 -13.14
C ALA A 150 -16.41 6.19 -12.02
N VAL A 151 -17.15 6.61 -11.00
CA VAL A 151 -16.59 7.30 -9.81
C VAL A 151 -15.65 6.38 -9.05
N LYS A 152 -16.00 5.12 -8.84
CA LYS A 152 -15.12 4.14 -8.19
C LYS A 152 -13.83 3.92 -8.99
N ARG A 153 -13.88 3.83 -10.34
CA ARG A 153 -12.69 3.77 -11.21
C ARG A 153 -11.83 5.02 -11.05
N TYR A 154 -12.45 6.19 -11.13
CA TYR A 154 -11.77 7.46 -10.89
C TYR A 154 -11.09 7.51 -9.53
N GLN A 155 -11.79 7.11 -8.47
CA GLN A 155 -11.26 7.09 -7.10
C GLN A 155 -10.04 6.16 -7.00
N ARG A 156 -10.13 4.91 -7.48
CA ARG A 156 -9.02 3.94 -7.45
C ARG A 156 -7.76 4.50 -8.12
N ARG A 157 -7.87 4.98 -9.37
CA ARG A 157 -6.71 5.49 -10.10
C ARG A 157 -6.18 6.83 -9.57
N ASN A 158 -6.93 7.53 -8.71
CA ASN A 158 -6.47 8.72 -8.01
C ASN A 158 -6.03 8.44 -6.55
N GLY A 159 -5.88 7.16 -6.15
CA GLY A 159 -5.46 6.77 -4.82
C GLY A 159 -6.46 7.15 -3.73
N LEU A 160 -7.75 7.16 -4.06
CA LEU A 160 -8.84 7.45 -3.14
C LEU A 160 -9.64 6.19 -2.85
N GLU A 161 -10.29 6.17 -1.69
CA GLU A 161 -11.21 5.09 -1.34
C GLU A 161 -12.37 4.99 -2.35
N PRO A 162 -12.61 3.81 -2.95
CA PRO A 162 -13.60 3.64 -4.02
C PRO A 162 -15.03 3.53 -3.48
N THR A 163 -15.51 4.58 -2.84
CA THR A 163 -16.84 4.66 -2.22
C THR A 163 -17.99 4.82 -3.24
N GLY A 164 -17.69 5.26 -4.46
CA GLY A 164 -18.70 5.64 -5.46
C GLY A 164 -19.40 6.97 -5.14
N VAL A 165 -19.00 7.68 -4.08
CA VAL A 165 -19.61 8.96 -3.67
C VAL A 165 -18.70 10.12 -4.07
N VAL A 166 -19.28 11.19 -4.62
CA VAL A 166 -18.57 12.46 -4.90
C VAL A 166 -18.77 13.41 -3.74
N TYR A 167 -17.78 13.46 -2.86
CA TYR A 167 -17.75 14.33 -1.69
C TYR A 167 -16.30 14.63 -1.27
N GLY A 168 -16.07 15.71 -0.56
CA GLY A 168 -14.81 16.00 0.13
C GLY A 168 -13.58 15.87 -0.77
N ILE A 169 -12.73 14.88 -0.50
CA ILE A 169 -11.48 14.65 -1.24
C ILE A 169 -11.72 14.23 -2.70
N THR A 170 -12.76 13.45 -2.98
CA THR A 170 -13.14 13.06 -4.35
C THR A 170 -13.52 14.29 -5.17
N LEU A 171 -14.34 15.18 -4.63
CA LEU A 171 -14.73 16.43 -5.28
C LEU A 171 -13.51 17.33 -5.55
N ARG A 172 -12.63 17.49 -4.56
CA ARG A 172 -11.39 18.26 -4.74
C ARG A 172 -10.51 17.66 -5.83
N SER A 173 -10.37 16.34 -5.88
CA SER A 173 -9.58 15.65 -6.90
C SER A 173 -10.17 15.83 -8.31
N LEU A 174 -11.48 15.71 -8.48
CA LEU A 174 -12.19 15.95 -9.75
C LEU A 174 -11.98 17.39 -10.25
N ASN A 175 -11.91 18.36 -9.34
CA ASN A 175 -11.74 19.77 -9.62
C ASN A 175 -10.27 20.21 -9.81
N VAL A 176 -9.29 19.31 -9.69
CA VAL A 176 -7.90 19.64 -10.06
C VAL A 176 -7.86 20.00 -11.54
N PRO A 177 -7.35 21.18 -11.94
CA PRO A 177 -7.33 21.63 -13.33
C PRO A 177 -6.53 20.68 -14.24
N ALA A 178 -6.94 20.52 -15.50
CA ALA A 178 -6.23 19.72 -16.49
C ALA A 178 -4.76 20.15 -16.65
N LYS A 179 -4.51 21.46 -16.65
CA LYS A 179 -3.15 22.05 -16.71
C LYS A 179 -2.27 21.59 -15.52
N THR A 180 -2.85 21.45 -14.33
CA THR A 180 -2.13 20.94 -13.15
C THR A 180 -1.79 19.46 -13.31
N ARG A 181 -2.73 18.63 -13.81
CA ARG A 181 -2.47 17.22 -14.11
C ARG A 181 -1.42 17.03 -15.21
N LEU A 182 -1.46 17.88 -16.24
CA LEU A 182 -0.42 17.88 -17.28
C LEU A 182 0.96 18.16 -16.70
N ARG A 183 1.11 19.20 -15.87
CA ARG A 183 2.39 19.49 -15.19
C ARG A 183 2.87 18.31 -14.32
N GLN A 184 1.94 17.68 -13.62
CA GLN A 184 2.22 16.49 -12.81
C GLN A 184 2.74 15.35 -13.69
N LEU A 185 2.13 15.05 -14.83
CA LEU A 185 2.60 14.04 -15.78
C LEU A 185 3.99 14.36 -16.33
N GLN A 186 4.23 15.61 -16.75
CA GLN A 186 5.54 16.06 -17.25
C GLN A 186 6.66 15.91 -16.21
N ALA A 187 6.39 16.28 -14.96
CA ALA A 187 7.33 16.10 -13.85
C ALA A 187 7.68 14.63 -13.63
N ASN A 188 6.70 13.74 -13.75
CA ASN A 188 6.92 12.30 -13.54
C ASN A 188 7.56 11.63 -14.75
N LEU A 189 7.26 12.07 -15.97
CA LEU A 189 7.99 11.62 -17.17
C LEU A 189 9.48 11.93 -17.03
N ALA A 190 9.86 13.15 -16.62
CA ALA A 190 11.26 13.50 -16.38
C ALA A 190 11.92 12.62 -15.32
N ARG A 191 11.20 12.30 -14.23
CA ARG A 191 11.71 11.38 -13.19
C ARG A 191 11.96 9.97 -13.73
N VAL A 192 11.02 9.45 -14.52
CA VAL A 192 11.16 8.14 -15.17
C VAL A 192 12.38 8.14 -16.10
N GLN A 193 12.52 9.13 -16.96
CA GLN A 193 13.66 9.29 -17.88
C GLN A 193 15.01 9.36 -17.17
N GLN A 194 15.09 10.02 -16.02
CA GLN A 194 16.31 10.08 -15.20
C GLN A 194 16.65 8.77 -14.47
N LEU A 195 15.62 7.98 -14.12
CA LEU A 195 15.80 6.76 -13.32
C LEU A 195 15.97 5.53 -14.18
N LEU A 196 15.36 5.49 -15.35
CA LEU A 196 15.38 4.34 -16.25
C LEU A 196 16.80 3.84 -16.56
N PRO A 197 17.79 4.68 -16.95
CA PRO A 197 19.16 4.22 -17.20
C PRO A 197 19.85 3.62 -15.96
N LYS A 198 19.47 4.06 -14.76
CA LYS A 198 20.06 3.58 -13.50
C LYS A 198 19.54 2.22 -13.06
N LEU A 199 18.37 1.83 -13.57
CA LEU A 199 17.70 0.56 -13.27
C LEU A 199 17.91 -0.48 -14.36
N SER A 200 18.26 -0.01 -15.56
CA SER A 200 18.56 -0.88 -16.70
C SER A 200 19.74 -1.79 -16.39
N GLY A 201 19.58 -3.09 -16.64
CA GLY A 201 20.64 -4.08 -16.44
C GLY A 201 20.66 -4.76 -15.07
N SER A 202 19.87 -4.31 -14.09
CA SER A 202 19.72 -5.03 -12.83
C SER A 202 18.64 -6.11 -12.93
N PRO A 203 18.99 -7.40 -12.83
CA PRO A 203 18.00 -8.47 -12.97
C PRO A 203 17.03 -8.54 -11.77
N LYS A 204 17.44 -8.00 -10.62
CA LYS A 204 16.65 -8.02 -9.37
C LYS A 204 16.88 -6.73 -8.58
N TYR A 205 15.80 -6.00 -8.27
CA TYR A 205 15.88 -4.78 -7.48
C TYR A 205 14.53 -4.43 -6.85
N ILE A 206 14.54 -3.49 -5.90
CA ILE A 206 13.35 -2.96 -5.23
C ILE A 206 13.15 -1.50 -5.62
N ILE A 207 11.89 -1.14 -5.94
CA ILE A 207 11.44 0.24 -6.02
C ILE A 207 10.41 0.48 -4.93
N MET A 208 10.57 1.52 -4.12
CA MET A 208 9.59 1.96 -3.14
C MET A 208 9.16 3.38 -3.47
N ASN A 209 7.84 3.60 -3.61
CA ASN A 209 7.26 4.90 -3.89
C ASN A 209 6.41 5.40 -2.70
N PRO A 210 6.86 6.40 -1.94
CA PRO A 210 6.11 6.90 -0.80
C PRO A 210 4.80 7.59 -1.17
N ALA A 211 4.65 8.11 -2.40
CA ALA A 211 3.41 8.74 -2.84
C ALA A 211 2.30 7.72 -3.15
N SER A 212 2.64 6.50 -3.59
CA SER A 212 1.69 5.40 -3.75
C SER A 212 1.48 4.59 -2.48
N PHE A 213 2.38 4.73 -1.49
CA PHE A 213 2.43 3.86 -0.31
C PHE A 213 2.60 2.40 -0.66
N GLU A 214 3.45 2.12 -1.64
CA GLU A 214 3.70 0.78 -2.15
C GLU A 214 5.18 0.58 -2.48
N LEU A 215 5.55 -0.70 -2.51
CA LEU A 215 6.84 -1.21 -2.91
C LEU A 215 6.63 -2.28 -3.98
N GLN A 216 7.47 -2.27 -5.00
CA GLN A 216 7.60 -3.33 -6.00
C GLN A 216 8.99 -3.96 -5.92
N GLY A 217 9.05 -5.29 -5.81
CA GLY A 217 10.26 -6.06 -6.11
C GLY A 217 10.21 -6.51 -7.56
N ILE A 218 11.23 -6.11 -8.30
CA ILE A 218 11.35 -6.37 -9.74
C ILE A 218 12.34 -7.50 -9.95
N GLN A 219 11.97 -8.46 -10.82
CA GLN A 219 12.84 -9.53 -11.26
C GLN A 219 12.69 -9.76 -12.77
N ASN A 220 13.80 -9.73 -13.48
CA ASN A 220 13.85 -9.90 -14.94
C ASN A 220 12.88 -8.96 -15.68
N GLY A 221 12.83 -7.70 -15.25
CA GLY A 221 12.01 -6.65 -15.87
C GLY A 221 10.52 -6.71 -15.54
N GLN A 222 10.07 -7.63 -14.67
CA GLN A 222 8.67 -7.76 -14.25
C GLN A 222 8.50 -7.57 -12.75
N VAL A 223 7.33 -7.13 -12.33
CA VAL A 223 6.96 -7.08 -10.91
C VAL A 223 6.76 -8.51 -10.40
N ALA A 224 7.69 -8.96 -9.57
CA ALA A 224 7.65 -10.28 -8.94
C ALA A 224 6.90 -10.26 -7.60
N ILE A 225 6.97 -9.14 -6.89
CA ILE A 225 6.31 -8.99 -5.57
C ILE A 225 5.93 -7.54 -5.30
N THR A 226 4.85 -7.35 -4.55
CA THR A 226 4.41 -6.04 -4.07
C THR A 226 4.20 -6.05 -2.57
N SER A 227 4.33 -4.88 -1.95
CA SER A 227 3.97 -4.69 -0.54
C SER A 227 3.38 -3.31 -0.33
N ARG A 228 2.28 -3.24 0.43
CA ARG A 228 1.83 -1.95 0.97
C ARG A 228 2.85 -1.47 2.00
N VAL A 229 3.09 -0.16 2.00
CA VAL A 229 4.03 0.44 2.95
C VAL A 229 3.42 1.62 3.69
N ILE A 230 4.01 1.93 4.85
CA ILE A 230 3.79 3.18 5.57
C ILE A 230 5.06 4.00 5.41
N SER A 231 4.94 5.18 4.80
CA SER A 231 6.04 6.12 4.57
C SER A 231 6.06 7.25 5.60
N GLY A 232 7.04 8.14 5.48
CA GLY A 232 7.20 9.30 6.34
C GLY A 232 6.04 10.29 6.27
N LYS A 233 5.77 10.96 7.39
CA LYS A 233 4.86 12.11 7.45
C LYS A 233 5.41 13.26 6.59
N ARG A 234 4.57 14.23 6.22
CA ARG A 234 5.01 15.45 5.54
C ARG A 234 6.13 16.18 6.29
N ALA A 235 6.07 16.23 7.63
CA ALA A 235 7.09 16.84 8.48
C ALA A 235 8.39 16.00 8.60
N THR A 236 8.34 14.72 8.26
CA THR A 236 9.47 13.79 8.30
C THR A 236 9.43 12.90 7.06
N PRO A 237 9.63 13.48 5.87
CA PRO A 237 9.44 12.79 4.61
C PRO A 237 10.43 11.64 4.43
N THR A 238 9.98 10.56 3.81
CA THR A 238 10.91 9.54 3.31
C THR A 238 11.76 10.15 2.21
N PRO A 239 13.10 10.13 2.34
CA PRO A 239 13.99 10.67 1.32
C PRO A 239 14.04 9.80 0.07
N ASN A 240 14.50 10.35 -1.05
CA ASN A 240 14.95 9.54 -2.17
C ASN A 240 16.27 8.87 -1.76
N VAL A 241 16.36 7.56 -2.00
CA VAL A 241 17.51 6.73 -1.60
C VAL A 241 17.85 5.79 -2.74
N THR A 242 19.14 5.63 -2.99
CA THR A 242 19.71 4.51 -3.73
C THR A 242 20.68 3.81 -2.79
N ALA A 243 20.42 2.54 -2.50
CA ALA A 243 21.20 1.71 -1.59
C ALA A 243 21.15 0.24 -2.03
N GLN A 244 21.64 -0.66 -1.20
CA GLN A 244 21.55 -2.10 -1.40
C GLN A 244 21.08 -2.75 -0.10
N VAL A 245 20.11 -3.65 -0.18
CA VAL A 245 19.81 -4.58 0.91
C VAL A 245 20.92 -5.61 0.97
N ARG A 246 21.66 -5.65 2.08
CA ARG A 246 22.82 -6.54 2.29
C ARG A 246 22.51 -7.69 3.23
N ALA A 247 21.54 -7.48 4.11
CA ALA A 247 21.16 -8.46 5.10
C ALA A 247 19.71 -8.27 5.58
N ILE A 248 19.18 -9.31 6.18
CA ILE A 248 17.89 -9.31 6.87
C ILE A 248 18.16 -9.59 8.35
N ASN A 249 17.80 -8.66 9.21
CA ASN A 249 17.89 -8.83 10.65
C ASN A 249 16.54 -9.33 11.18
N ILE A 250 16.55 -10.51 11.78
CA ILE A 250 15.41 -11.13 12.45
C ILE A 250 15.48 -10.77 13.93
N LEU A 251 14.34 -10.40 14.51
CA LEU A 251 14.21 -9.95 15.89
C LEU A 251 15.24 -8.86 16.25
N PRO A 252 15.26 -7.74 15.50
CA PRO A 252 16.28 -6.73 15.65
C PRO A 252 16.16 -5.97 16.97
N TYR A 253 17.30 -5.58 17.53
CA TYR A 253 17.33 -4.47 18.48
C TYR A 253 17.07 -3.16 17.71
N TRP A 254 16.27 -2.29 18.30
CA TRP A 254 16.07 -0.96 17.75
C TRP A 254 16.91 0.09 18.49
N HIS A 255 17.98 0.55 17.87
CA HIS A 255 18.73 1.70 18.34
C HIS A 255 17.94 2.96 17.98
N VAL A 256 17.41 3.65 18.99
CA VAL A 256 16.55 4.82 18.81
C VAL A 256 17.37 5.98 18.26
N PRO A 257 17.04 6.51 17.06
CA PRO A 257 17.75 7.69 16.56
C PRO A 257 17.62 8.88 17.50
N GLY A 258 18.70 9.64 17.71
CA GLY A 258 18.70 10.80 18.61
C GLY A 258 17.61 11.83 18.31
N SER A 259 17.25 12.01 17.02
CA SER A 259 16.14 12.86 16.62
C SER A 259 14.78 12.36 17.13
N ILE A 260 14.56 11.04 17.22
CA ILE A 260 13.36 10.43 17.79
C ILE A 260 13.43 10.48 19.32
N ALA A 261 14.60 10.22 19.91
CA ALA A 261 14.81 10.34 21.34
C ALA A 261 14.38 11.75 21.82
N LYS A 262 14.90 12.78 21.17
CA LYS A 262 14.59 14.19 21.50
C LYS A 262 13.11 14.56 21.30
N ARG A 263 12.51 14.18 20.15
CA ARG A 263 11.15 14.62 19.78
C ARG A 263 10.03 13.82 20.44
N ALA A 264 10.26 12.56 20.76
CA ALA A 264 9.20 11.65 21.17
C ALA A 264 9.51 10.88 22.45
N LEU A 265 10.69 10.24 22.53
CA LEU A 265 10.98 9.32 23.63
C LEU A 265 11.16 10.04 24.96
N VAL A 266 12.08 11.01 25.05
CA VAL A 266 12.31 11.78 26.28
C VAL A 266 11.05 12.51 26.74
N PRO A 267 10.27 13.18 25.87
CA PRO A 267 8.95 13.72 26.28
C PRO A 267 7.97 12.65 26.80
N ALA A 268 7.97 11.44 26.25
CA ALA A 268 7.13 10.34 26.75
C ALA A 268 7.57 9.87 28.14
N ILE A 269 8.87 9.74 28.36
CA ILE A 269 9.45 9.36 29.67
C ILE A 269 9.10 10.41 30.73
N ARG A 270 9.23 11.69 30.42
CA ARG A 270 8.85 12.80 31.32
C ARG A 270 7.38 12.72 31.76
N LYS A 271 6.49 12.31 30.87
CA LYS A 271 5.06 12.12 31.18
C LYS A 271 4.80 10.86 31.97
N ASN A 272 5.51 9.79 31.69
CA ASN A 272 5.34 8.50 32.32
C ASN A 272 6.69 7.74 32.39
N PRO A 273 7.40 7.76 33.53
CA PRO A 273 8.69 7.07 33.68
C PRO A 273 8.61 5.56 33.41
N SER A 274 7.44 4.92 33.64
CA SER A 274 7.26 3.49 33.35
C SER A 274 7.24 3.17 31.85
N TYR A 275 7.28 4.19 30.97
CA TYR A 275 7.30 4.02 29.51
C TYR A 275 8.48 3.19 29.02
N LEU A 276 9.68 3.42 29.60
CA LEU A 276 10.88 2.65 29.27
C LEU A 276 10.68 1.16 29.54
N TYR A 277 10.15 0.82 30.70
CA TYR A 277 9.88 -0.57 31.06
C TYR A 277 8.82 -1.22 30.18
N LYS A 278 7.70 -0.53 29.96
CA LYS A 278 6.60 -1.04 29.12
C LYS A 278 7.06 -1.31 27.69
N GLU A 279 7.87 -0.42 27.13
CA GLU A 279 8.37 -0.52 25.77
C GLU A 279 9.68 -1.33 25.70
N ARG A 280 10.18 -1.87 26.80
CA ARG A 280 11.45 -2.62 26.89
C ARG A 280 12.62 -1.82 26.32
N ILE A 281 12.71 -0.54 26.66
CA ILE A 281 13.77 0.37 26.20
C ILE A 281 14.80 0.50 27.30
N ARG A 282 16.04 0.18 26.96
CA ARG A 282 17.21 0.28 27.84
C ARG A 282 17.97 1.57 27.53
N VAL A 283 18.61 2.14 28.55
CA VAL A 283 19.36 3.39 28.49
C VAL A 283 20.84 3.09 28.60
N PHE A 284 21.66 3.71 27.76
CA PHE A 284 23.11 3.56 27.75
C PHE A 284 23.79 4.91 27.78
N SER A 285 24.95 4.98 28.43
CA SER A 285 25.75 6.20 28.49
C SER A 285 26.19 6.71 27.11
N THR A 286 26.65 5.76 26.27
CA THR A 286 27.08 6.02 24.88
C THR A 286 26.70 4.80 24.00
N PHE A 287 26.97 4.89 22.71
CA PHE A 287 26.82 3.75 21.80
C PHE A 287 27.87 2.67 22.14
N GLY A 288 27.41 1.49 22.56
CA GLY A 288 28.28 0.41 23.04
C GLY A 288 28.81 0.61 24.47
N GLY A 289 28.38 1.67 25.15
CA GLY A 289 28.75 1.93 26.55
C GLY A 289 27.93 1.16 27.57
N GLU A 290 28.11 1.49 28.85
CA GLU A 290 27.44 0.84 29.96
C GLU A 290 25.95 1.19 30.01
N GLU A 291 25.17 0.23 30.49
CA GLU A 291 23.74 0.44 30.75
C GLU A 291 23.58 1.31 31.99
N VAL A 292 22.70 2.30 31.89
CA VAL A 292 22.43 3.28 32.95
C VAL A 292 21.06 2.98 33.55
N ASP A 293 20.99 2.96 34.88
CA ASP A 293 19.71 2.85 35.59
C ASP A 293 18.86 4.11 35.29
N PRO A 294 17.67 3.94 34.67
CA PRO A 294 16.81 5.06 34.37
C PRO A 294 16.38 5.91 35.58
N SER A 295 16.40 5.34 36.79
CA SER A 295 16.07 6.05 38.03
C SER A 295 17.12 7.07 38.43
N SER A 296 18.39 6.89 38.00
CA SER A 296 19.49 7.83 38.24
C SER A 296 19.56 9.00 37.27
N VAL A 297 18.72 9.00 36.22
CA VAL A 297 18.76 10.00 35.15
C VAL A 297 17.85 11.18 35.48
N ASN A 298 18.40 12.41 35.42
CA ASN A 298 17.58 13.62 35.43
C ASN A 298 16.92 13.82 34.08
N TRP A 299 15.70 13.28 33.93
CA TRP A 299 14.96 13.36 32.65
C TRP A 299 14.56 14.79 32.26
N TRP A 300 14.62 15.76 33.16
CA TRP A 300 14.31 17.17 32.89
C TRP A 300 15.53 18.00 32.51
N GLY A 301 16.73 17.47 32.77
CA GLY A 301 17.98 18.10 32.39
C GLY A 301 18.26 18.01 30.88
N PRO A 302 19.21 18.82 30.37
CA PRO A 302 19.62 18.81 28.97
C PRO A 302 20.33 17.52 28.56
N GLU A 303 20.94 16.81 29.51
CA GLU A 303 21.63 15.54 29.32
C GLU A 303 20.69 14.40 28.94
N ALA A 304 19.41 14.47 29.27
CA ALA A 304 18.42 13.42 28.99
C ALA A 304 18.39 13.02 27.51
N THR A 305 18.72 13.94 26.58
CA THR A 305 18.74 13.66 25.15
C THR A 305 20.11 13.20 24.61
N ARG A 306 21.11 13.08 25.47
CA ARG A 306 22.47 12.61 25.10
C ARG A 306 22.63 11.10 25.27
N TYR A 307 21.80 10.49 26.13
CA TYR A 307 21.81 9.04 26.31
C TYR A 307 21.43 8.32 25.00
N VAL A 308 21.96 7.10 24.87
CA VAL A 308 21.61 6.17 23.78
C VAL A 308 20.52 5.23 24.29
N PHE A 309 19.51 5.05 23.46
CA PHE A 309 18.36 4.20 23.76
C PHE A 309 18.32 3.01 22.84
N ARG A 310 18.08 1.82 23.41
CA ARG A 310 17.94 0.57 22.65
C ARG A 310 16.69 -0.16 23.10
N GLN A 311 15.75 -0.39 22.19
CA GLN A 311 14.59 -1.23 22.44
C GLN A 311 14.96 -2.69 22.16
N ASP A 312 14.64 -3.57 23.10
CA ASP A 312 14.87 -5.00 22.97
C ASP A 312 13.91 -5.64 21.94
N PRO A 313 14.27 -6.77 21.34
CA PRO A 313 13.38 -7.55 20.49
C PRO A 313 12.09 -7.94 21.22
N GLY A 314 10.98 -7.99 20.49
CA GLY A 314 9.69 -8.40 21.07
C GLY A 314 8.49 -7.79 20.36
N PRO A 315 7.28 -8.09 20.83
CA PRO A 315 6.02 -7.67 20.17
C PRO A 315 5.85 -6.16 20.08
N GLN A 316 6.43 -5.38 21.03
CA GLN A 316 6.35 -3.92 21.07
C GLN A 316 7.48 -3.25 20.27
N ASN A 317 8.49 -4.00 19.78
CA ASN A 317 9.62 -3.41 19.09
C ASN A 317 9.14 -2.59 17.88
N ALA A 318 9.57 -1.34 17.78
CA ALA A 318 9.14 -0.42 16.73
C ALA A 318 9.49 -0.92 15.31
N LEU A 319 10.51 -1.79 15.19
CA LEU A 319 10.93 -2.42 13.93
C LEU A 319 10.16 -3.72 13.63
N GLY A 320 9.26 -4.14 14.53
CA GLY A 320 8.62 -5.45 14.44
C GLY A 320 9.64 -6.60 14.53
N VAL A 321 9.37 -7.68 13.80
CA VAL A 321 10.20 -8.90 13.87
C VAL A 321 11.29 -8.95 12.79
N LEU A 322 11.32 -7.98 11.84
CA LEU A 322 12.26 -8.03 10.73
C LEU A 322 12.66 -6.62 10.26
N ARG A 323 13.97 -6.43 10.03
CA ARG A 323 14.55 -5.23 9.41
C ARG A 323 15.43 -5.63 8.23
N PHE A 324 15.30 -4.91 7.11
CA PHE A 324 16.18 -5.02 5.95
C PHE A 324 17.35 -4.05 6.12
N ASP A 325 18.56 -4.60 6.21
CA ASP A 325 19.77 -3.81 6.36
C ASP A 325 20.20 -3.23 5.01
N MET A 326 20.14 -1.90 4.90
CA MET A 326 20.42 -1.14 3.68
C MET A 326 21.17 0.16 4.01
N PRO A 327 22.47 0.08 4.30
CA PRO A 327 23.23 1.26 4.71
C PRO A 327 23.12 2.42 3.73
N ASN A 328 22.79 3.60 4.24
CA ASN A 328 22.66 4.83 3.47
C ASN A 328 22.84 6.07 4.35
N LYS A 329 23.15 7.22 3.75
CA LYS A 329 23.43 8.50 4.44
C LYS A 329 22.24 9.07 5.23
N HIS A 330 21.02 8.63 4.92
CA HIS A 330 19.80 9.13 5.58
C HIS A 330 19.38 8.29 6.79
N ILE A 331 20.07 7.15 7.04
CA ILE A 331 19.78 6.23 8.14
C ILE A 331 18.30 5.77 8.12
N VAL A 332 17.76 5.57 6.90
CA VAL A 332 16.41 5.02 6.70
C VAL A 332 16.50 3.58 6.24
N TYR A 333 15.52 2.78 6.60
CA TYR A 333 15.46 1.36 6.25
C TYR A 333 14.01 0.89 6.08
N MET A 334 13.86 -0.30 5.52
CA MET A 334 12.60 -1.03 5.44
C MET A 334 12.52 -2.00 6.63
N HIS A 335 11.32 -2.13 7.22
CA HIS A 335 11.13 -2.98 8.38
C HIS A 335 9.65 -3.35 8.58
N ASP A 336 9.42 -4.30 9.45
CA ASP A 336 8.11 -4.64 9.98
C ASP A 336 7.62 -3.59 11.00
N THR A 337 6.43 -3.78 11.58
CA THR A 337 5.86 -2.90 12.60
C THR A 337 4.81 -3.62 13.44
N PRO A 338 4.71 -3.35 14.75
CA PRO A 338 3.57 -3.83 15.55
C PRO A 338 2.24 -3.13 15.17
N MET A 339 2.28 -1.95 14.56
CA MET A 339 1.11 -1.15 14.21
C MET A 339 0.48 -1.59 12.87
N LYS A 340 0.06 -2.86 12.78
CA LYS A 340 -0.48 -3.48 11.55
C LYS A 340 -1.79 -2.84 11.07
N ASN A 341 -2.60 -2.33 12.00
CA ASN A 341 -3.87 -1.65 11.71
C ASN A 341 -3.71 -0.44 10.78
N LEU A 342 -2.54 0.22 10.79
CA LEU A 342 -2.27 1.37 9.92
C LEU A 342 -2.24 1.02 8.43
N PHE A 343 -2.08 -0.25 8.06
CA PHE A 343 -2.14 -0.68 6.67
C PHE A 343 -3.55 -0.66 6.07
N SER A 344 -4.60 -0.58 6.89
CA SER A 344 -5.98 -0.47 6.40
C SER A 344 -6.30 0.91 5.81
N TYR A 345 -5.55 1.95 6.16
CA TYR A 345 -5.78 3.30 5.64
C TYR A 345 -5.30 3.46 4.20
N PHE A 346 -5.96 4.34 3.44
CA PHE A 346 -5.55 4.70 2.08
C PHE A 346 -4.29 5.58 2.11
N GLU A 347 -4.29 6.66 2.88
CA GLU A 347 -3.09 7.46 3.12
C GLU A 347 -2.31 6.87 4.30
N ARG A 348 -1.05 6.51 4.05
CA ARG A 348 -0.20 5.82 5.03
C ARG A 348 1.10 6.58 5.33
N ALA A 349 0.99 7.89 5.53
CA ALA A 349 2.09 8.79 5.86
C ALA A 349 2.25 8.95 7.38
N TYR A 350 2.73 7.93 8.08
CA TYR A 350 2.76 7.91 9.55
C TYR A 350 4.14 7.74 10.17
N SER A 351 5.17 7.40 9.39
CA SER A 351 6.51 7.13 9.95
C SER A 351 7.34 8.42 10.15
N ALA A 352 8.50 8.26 10.76
CA ALA A 352 9.52 9.30 10.89
C ALA A 352 10.55 9.28 9.73
N GLY A 353 10.21 8.65 8.60
CA GLY A 353 11.04 8.55 7.41
C GLY A 353 11.32 7.12 6.96
N CYS A 354 11.48 6.17 7.87
CA CYS A 354 11.63 4.74 7.56
C CYS A 354 10.36 4.16 6.93
N VAL A 355 10.48 3.00 6.29
CA VAL A 355 9.41 2.35 5.52
C VAL A 355 8.95 1.10 6.24
N ARG A 356 7.72 1.12 6.77
CA ARG A 356 7.09 -0.06 7.38
C ARG A 356 6.41 -0.87 6.29
N MET A 357 6.56 -2.19 6.31
CA MET A 357 6.08 -3.09 5.26
C MET A 357 4.99 -4.02 5.77
N GLN A 358 3.94 -4.23 4.96
CA GLN A 358 2.89 -5.19 5.25
C GLN A 358 3.35 -6.63 4.96
N ASN A 359 3.86 -6.87 3.76
CA ASN A 359 4.27 -8.20 3.28
C ASN A 359 5.77 -8.45 3.49
N PHE A 360 6.31 -8.07 4.65
CA PHE A 360 7.75 -8.13 4.91
C PHE A 360 8.33 -9.55 4.83
N ILE A 361 7.61 -10.58 5.26
CA ILE A 361 8.03 -11.98 5.17
C ILE A 361 8.18 -12.40 3.71
N ASN A 362 7.17 -12.14 2.88
CA ASN A 362 7.22 -12.54 1.48
C ASN A 362 8.33 -11.80 0.71
N VAL A 363 8.59 -10.53 1.05
CA VAL A 363 9.72 -9.78 0.47
C VAL A 363 11.05 -10.36 0.94
N ALA A 364 11.17 -10.75 2.21
CA ALA A 364 12.36 -11.41 2.75
C ALA A 364 12.60 -12.76 2.05
N ASP A 365 11.56 -13.57 1.90
CA ASP A 365 11.60 -14.86 1.20
C ASP A 365 12.05 -14.68 -0.27
N TRP A 366 11.45 -13.73 -0.98
CA TRP A 366 11.84 -13.40 -2.34
C TRP A 366 13.31 -12.95 -2.43
N LEU A 367 13.82 -12.19 -1.44
CA LEU A 367 15.22 -11.74 -1.43
C LEU A 367 16.20 -12.90 -1.27
N ILE A 368 15.91 -13.87 -0.41
CA ILE A 368 16.76 -15.03 -0.11
C ILE A 368 16.50 -16.21 -1.05
N ALA A 369 15.52 -16.12 -1.95
CA ALA A 369 15.19 -17.19 -2.89
C ALA A 369 16.43 -17.62 -3.70
N GLY A 370 16.69 -18.93 -3.72
CA GLY A 370 17.87 -19.52 -4.36
C GLY A 370 19.18 -19.43 -3.53
N GLN A 371 19.15 -18.84 -2.34
CA GLN A 371 20.30 -18.85 -1.43
C GLN A 371 20.34 -20.17 -0.64
N ASN A 372 21.47 -20.89 -0.77
CA ASN A 372 21.64 -22.19 -0.12
C ASN A 372 21.33 -22.15 1.39
N GLY A 373 20.57 -23.15 1.84
CA GLY A 373 20.20 -23.34 3.23
C GLY A 373 19.08 -22.42 3.74
N TRP A 374 18.47 -21.57 2.90
CA TRP A 374 17.33 -20.76 3.27
C TRP A 374 16.08 -21.15 2.46
N THR A 375 14.99 -21.42 3.16
CA THR A 375 13.65 -21.70 2.64
C THR A 375 12.64 -20.85 3.40
N THR A 376 11.43 -20.68 2.85
CA THR A 376 10.32 -19.99 3.53
C THR A 376 10.06 -20.56 4.93
N GLY A 377 10.05 -21.89 5.06
CA GLY A 377 9.85 -22.56 6.36
C GLY A 377 10.98 -22.26 7.35
N ARG A 378 12.24 -22.23 6.89
CA ARG A 378 13.38 -21.86 7.75
C ARG A 378 13.33 -20.40 8.17
N LEU A 379 12.91 -19.49 7.29
CA LEU A 379 12.71 -18.08 7.62
C LEU A 379 11.64 -17.91 8.70
N GLN A 380 10.51 -18.61 8.57
CA GLN A 380 9.43 -18.60 9.56
C GLN A 380 9.89 -19.14 10.90
N ALA A 381 10.55 -20.32 10.92
CA ALA A 381 11.10 -20.90 12.12
C ALA A 381 12.13 -19.98 12.81
N ALA A 382 12.94 -19.26 12.03
CA ALA A 382 13.88 -18.27 12.57
C ALA A 382 13.17 -17.09 13.25
N VAL A 383 12.06 -16.60 12.68
CA VAL A 383 11.22 -15.55 13.30
C VAL A 383 10.57 -16.06 14.59
N GLU A 384 10.12 -17.31 14.62
CA GLU A 384 9.47 -17.93 15.77
C GLU A 384 10.45 -18.35 16.89
N SER A 385 11.73 -18.46 16.56
CA SER A 385 12.77 -18.91 17.51
C SER A 385 13.01 -17.98 18.70
N ASN A 386 12.47 -16.77 18.69
CA ASN A 386 12.72 -15.69 19.66
C ASN A 386 14.22 -15.35 19.86
N LYS A 387 15.08 -15.71 18.90
CA LYS A 387 16.52 -15.42 18.94
C LYS A 387 16.90 -14.43 17.86
N PRO A 388 17.56 -13.31 18.19
CA PRO A 388 18.10 -12.40 17.19
C PRO A 388 19.04 -13.11 16.21
N GLN A 389 18.81 -12.92 14.91
CA GLN A 389 19.60 -13.53 13.85
C GLN A 389 19.81 -12.55 12.70
N THR A 390 20.86 -12.76 11.92
CA THR A 390 21.13 -11.99 10.71
C THR A 390 21.38 -12.93 9.53
N ILE A 391 20.56 -12.77 8.48
CA ILE A 391 20.74 -13.46 7.21
C ILE A 391 21.49 -12.48 6.28
N LYS A 392 22.75 -12.75 5.99
CA LYS A 392 23.49 -12.02 4.96
C LYS A 392 22.99 -12.47 3.58
N LEU A 393 22.72 -11.53 2.68
CA LEU A 393 22.38 -11.86 1.30
C LEU A 393 23.69 -12.22 0.55
N ALA A 394 23.68 -13.35 -0.15
CA ALA A 394 24.81 -13.75 -1.01
C ALA A 394 25.07 -12.70 -2.09
N ASN A 395 23.99 -12.16 -2.66
CA ASN A 395 24.02 -11.06 -3.63
C ASN A 395 23.20 -9.89 -3.07
N PRO A 396 23.83 -8.77 -2.70
CA PRO A 396 23.11 -7.57 -2.29
C PRO A 396 22.15 -7.09 -3.36
N VAL A 397 20.91 -6.75 -2.97
CA VAL A 397 19.85 -6.37 -3.90
C VAL A 397 19.69 -4.84 -3.91
N PRO A 398 19.81 -4.18 -5.08
CA PRO A 398 19.58 -2.74 -5.19
C PRO A 398 18.20 -2.35 -4.72
N VAL A 399 18.10 -1.21 -4.03
CA VAL A 399 16.85 -0.63 -3.56
C VAL A 399 16.83 0.87 -3.85
N HIS A 400 15.72 1.34 -4.44
CA HIS A 400 15.52 2.72 -4.83
C HIS A 400 14.24 3.25 -4.21
N PHE A 401 14.35 4.23 -3.31
CA PHE A 401 13.21 5.02 -2.87
C PHE A 401 13.06 6.17 -3.84
N ILE A 402 12.03 6.11 -4.66
CA ILE A 402 11.70 7.06 -5.70
C ILE A 402 10.53 7.93 -5.29
N TYR A 403 10.14 8.91 -6.12
CA TYR A 403 8.96 9.71 -5.85
C TYR A 403 8.18 9.93 -7.14
N LEU A 404 7.12 9.15 -7.35
CA LEU A 404 6.22 9.28 -8.49
C LEU A 404 4.81 9.59 -8.00
N THR A 405 4.26 10.70 -8.48
CA THR A 405 2.88 11.12 -8.21
C THR A 405 1.93 10.88 -9.38
N ALA A 406 2.48 10.49 -10.53
CA ALA A 406 1.73 10.01 -11.68
C ALA A 406 2.52 8.95 -12.45
N TRP A 407 1.82 7.94 -12.95
CA TRP A 407 2.37 6.87 -13.81
C TRP A 407 1.23 6.26 -14.65
N VAL A 408 1.57 5.34 -15.54
CA VAL A 408 0.57 4.54 -16.26
C VAL A 408 0.68 3.09 -15.80
N SER A 409 -0.47 2.45 -15.60
CA SER A 409 -0.58 1.06 -15.19
C SER A 409 -1.71 0.41 -16.00
N ASN A 410 -1.38 -0.63 -16.78
CA ASN A 410 -2.34 -1.29 -17.68
C ASN A 410 -3.10 -0.30 -18.59
N GLY A 411 -2.42 0.69 -19.16
CA GLY A 411 -3.01 1.71 -20.02
C GLY A 411 -3.82 2.79 -19.28
N VAL A 412 -3.91 2.73 -17.96
CA VAL A 412 -4.67 3.69 -17.13
C VAL A 412 -3.71 4.66 -16.45
N VAL A 413 -3.97 5.96 -16.64
CA VAL A 413 -3.20 7.00 -15.95
C VAL A 413 -3.60 7.08 -14.50
N GLU A 414 -2.64 6.88 -13.62
CA GLU A 414 -2.80 6.97 -12.17
C GLU A 414 -2.20 8.25 -11.62
N PHE A 415 -2.84 8.82 -10.62
CA PHE A 415 -2.38 10.01 -9.90
C PHE A 415 -2.37 9.78 -8.40
N ARG A 416 -1.43 10.40 -7.73
CA ARG A 416 -1.38 10.49 -6.26
C ARG A 416 -1.20 11.95 -5.85
N ASN A 417 -1.57 12.26 -4.63
CA ASN A 417 -1.27 13.57 -4.06
C ASN A 417 0.24 13.78 -3.96
N ASP A 418 0.69 15.00 -4.27
CA ASP A 418 2.07 15.40 -4.01
C ASP A 418 2.30 15.62 -2.52
N LEU A 419 2.42 14.49 -1.79
CA LEU A 419 2.53 14.46 -0.33
C LEU A 419 3.66 15.34 0.21
N TYR A 420 4.78 15.43 -0.52
CA TYR A 420 5.99 16.12 -0.10
C TYR A 420 6.27 17.40 -0.86
N ASN A 421 5.33 17.89 -1.69
CA ASN A 421 5.45 19.08 -2.53
C ASN A 421 6.71 19.06 -3.43
N ARG A 422 6.92 17.96 -4.16
CA ARG A 422 8.09 17.75 -5.02
C ARG A 422 7.80 17.87 -6.52
N ASP A 423 6.55 18.06 -6.92
CA ASP A 423 6.20 18.12 -8.35
C ASP A 423 6.62 19.45 -8.98
N ASP A 424 6.49 20.55 -8.27
CA ASP A 424 6.87 21.89 -8.79
C ASP A 424 8.39 22.06 -8.94
N SER A 425 9.19 21.31 -8.18
CA SER A 425 10.66 21.32 -8.23
C SER A 425 11.25 20.27 -9.19
N ALA A 426 10.40 19.44 -9.83
CA ALA A 426 10.88 18.43 -10.75
C ALA A 426 11.38 19.05 -12.07
N PRO A 427 12.41 18.46 -12.71
CA PRO A 427 12.78 18.82 -14.08
C PRO A 427 11.59 18.68 -15.03
N LYS A 428 11.53 19.52 -16.05
CA LYS A 428 10.50 19.37 -17.09
C LYS A 428 10.94 18.24 -18.04
N GLY A 429 10.13 17.19 -18.16
CA GLY A 429 10.37 16.11 -19.13
C GLY A 429 10.12 16.59 -20.54
N SER A 430 10.98 16.19 -21.48
CA SER A 430 10.78 16.36 -22.90
C SER A 430 9.98 15.17 -23.43
N VAL A 431 8.90 15.45 -24.15
CA VAL A 431 8.18 14.44 -24.94
C VAL A 431 9.10 14.00 -26.08
N VAL A 432 9.41 12.72 -26.17
CA VAL A 432 10.18 12.18 -27.33
C VAL A 432 9.21 12.20 -28.52
N ALA A 433 9.39 13.17 -29.41
CA ALA A 433 8.63 13.23 -30.66
C ALA A 433 9.04 12.03 -31.54
N GLY A 434 8.08 11.16 -31.88
CA GLY A 434 8.36 10.15 -32.90
C GLY A 434 7.72 8.77 -32.81
N TRP A 435 6.85 8.49 -31.84
CA TRP A 435 6.13 7.21 -31.82
C TRP A 435 4.68 7.39 -32.25
N LYS A 436 4.35 6.90 -33.48
CA LYS A 436 2.96 6.74 -33.89
C LYS A 436 2.29 5.71 -32.99
N VAL A 437 1.37 6.15 -32.15
CA VAL A 437 0.46 5.27 -31.42
C VAL A 437 -0.31 4.48 -32.49
N LEU A 438 -0.20 3.16 -32.46
CA LEU A 438 -1.18 2.27 -33.07
C LEU A 438 -2.47 2.43 -32.29
N THR A 439 -3.24 3.46 -32.59
CA THR A 439 -4.62 3.53 -32.22
C THR A 439 -5.32 2.38 -32.92
N SER A 440 -5.74 1.37 -32.16
CA SER A 440 -6.82 0.52 -32.63
C SER A 440 -8.00 1.45 -32.89
N THR A 441 -8.21 1.70 -34.20
CA THR A 441 -9.38 2.42 -34.72
C THR A 441 -10.62 1.67 -34.27
N VAL A 442 -11.27 2.17 -33.25
CA VAL A 442 -12.71 2.01 -33.13
C VAL A 442 -13.26 3.16 -33.99
N THR A 443 -13.55 2.85 -35.23
CA THR A 443 -14.32 3.71 -36.14
C THR A 443 -15.75 3.88 -35.61
N PRO A 444 -16.42 5.02 -35.89
CA PRO A 444 -17.64 5.49 -35.25
C PRO A 444 -18.86 4.59 -35.42
#